data_1c9b81760a8d5593f58769c5cb1fcb66
#
_entry.id   1c9b81760a8d5593f58769c5cb1fcb66
#
_cell.length_a   1.000
_cell.length_b   1.000
_cell.length_c   1.000
_cell.angle_alpha   90.00
_cell.angle_beta   90.00
_cell.angle_gamma   90.00
#
_symmetry.space_group_name_H-M   'P 1'
#
loop_
_entity.id
_entity.type
_entity.pdbx_description
1 polymer ?
#
loop_
_entity_poly.entity_id
_entity_poly.type
_entity_poly.pdbx_seq_one_letter_code
_entity_poly.pdbx_strand_id
1 'polypeptide(L)'
;MCIRDRANPFPPVIRHLAALGIGADAASAGEVCLAAECGIAQEDIYFSAAGKSDRALAAAWDNCHLIADSIGEVRRIAAMAAARGETKAIGLRVNPAFSMDGGTGGTSKFGIDESDLPALKILLQTLPAAVCGLHIHLRSQNLSADTLARYYKNCFALALRVRDILDCAIEYINFGGGVGIVYDPACQPSLNMSTLKQCTQACLLYTSPS
;
A
#
# COMPACT_ATOMS: atom_id res chain seq x y z
N MET A 1 -8.86 -5.60 -5.10
CA MET A 1 -8.04 -6.65 -4.42
C MET A 1 -6.80 -6.87 -5.26
N CYS A 2 -5.61 -6.89 -4.67
CA CYS A 2 -4.35 -7.09 -5.41
C CYS A 2 -3.72 -8.43 -5.04
N ILE A 3 -3.20 -9.12 -6.03
CA ILE A 3 -2.37 -10.30 -5.83
C ILE A 3 -0.92 -9.86 -5.56
N ARG A 4 -0.22 -10.57 -4.67
CA ARG A 4 1.23 -10.46 -4.51
C ARG A 4 1.88 -11.53 -5.37
N ASP A 5 2.42 -11.15 -6.53
CA ASP A 5 3.03 -12.08 -7.52
C ASP A 5 4.16 -12.92 -6.91
N ARG A 6 4.81 -12.42 -5.86
CA ARG A 6 5.77 -13.18 -5.06
C ARG A 6 5.20 -14.48 -4.48
N ALA A 7 3.87 -14.55 -4.30
CA ALA A 7 3.19 -15.76 -3.84
C ALA A 7 3.06 -16.80 -4.96
N ASN A 8 2.82 -16.35 -6.20
CA ASN A 8 2.71 -17.21 -7.36
C ASN A 8 2.98 -16.43 -8.67
N PRO A 9 4.22 -16.46 -9.20
CA PRO A 9 4.60 -15.76 -10.43
C PRO A 9 4.21 -16.51 -11.72
N PHE A 10 3.32 -17.52 -11.64
CA PHE A 10 2.93 -18.30 -12.81
C PHE A 10 1.96 -17.53 -13.70
N PRO A 11 2.35 -17.14 -14.94
CA PRO A 11 1.57 -16.24 -15.79
C PRO A 11 0.12 -16.66 -16.04
N PRO A 12 -0.24 -17.96 -16.22
CA PRO A 12 -1.63 -18.35 -16.39
C PRO A 12 -2.51 -18.02 -15.19
N VAL A 13 -1.98 -18.11 -13.95
CA VAL A 13 -2.71 -17.74 -12.73
C VAL A 13 -2.90 -16.22 -12.68
N ILE A 14 -1.86 -15.45 -12.98
CA ILE A 14 -1.94 -13.98 -13.00
C ILE A 14 -2.96 -13.53 -14.04
N ARG A 15 -2.93 -14.07 -15.26
CA ARG A 15 -3.94 -13.75 -16.32
C ARG A 15 -5.36 -14.09 -15.89
N HIS A 16 -5.54 -15.22 -15.20
CA HIS A 16 -6.85 -15.58 -14.69
C HIS A 16 -7.36 -14.58 -13.66
N LEU A 17 -6.50 -14.14 -12.75
CA LEU A 17 -6.84 -13.14 -11.73
C LEU A 17 -7.06 -11.75 -12.36
N ALA A 18 -6.27 -11.36 -13.35
CA ALA A 18 -6.49 -10.15 -14.14
C ALA A 18 -7.86 -10.14 -14.81
N ALA A 19 -8.27 -11.27 -15.39
CA ALA A 19 -9.61 -11.42 -15.99
C ALA A 19 -10.77 -11.29 -14.98
N LEU A 20 -10.48 -11.46 -13.67
CA LEU A 20 -11.43 -11.24 -12.57
C LEU A 20 -11.39 -9.79 -12.03
N GLY A 21 -10.60 -8.89 -12.65
CA GLY A 21 -10.44 -7.52 -12.20
C GLY A 21 -9.58 -7.39 -10.93
N ILE A 22 -8.67 -8.32 -10.68
CA ILE A 22 -7.77 -8.29 -9.54
C ILE A 22 -6.45 -7.64 -9.96
N GLY A 23 -6.04 -6.58 -9.24
CA GLY A 23 -4.77 -5.89 -9.43
C GLY A 23 -3.57 -6.62 -8.83
N ALA A 24 -2.37 -6.01 -8.91
CA ALA A 24 -1.13 -6.57 -8.41
C ALA A 24 -0.46 -5.68 -7.35
N ASP A 25 0.12 -6.30 -6.32
CA ASP A 25 1.02 -5.67 -5.35
C ASP A 25 2.42 -6.27 -5.53
N ALA A 26 3.22 -5.61 -6.36
CA ALA A 26 4.52 -6.09 -6.80
C ALA A 26 5.64 -5.77 -5.79
N ALA A 27 6.52 -6.73 -5.58
CA ALA A 27 7.69 -6.61 -4.71
C ALA A 27 9.01 -6.42 -5.50
N SER A 28 8.95 -6.37 -6.84
CA SER A 28 10.09 -6.11 -7.72
C SER A 28 9.65 -5.51 -9.04
N ALA A 29 10.56 -4.85 -9.75
CA ALA A 29 10.28 -4.36 -11.11
C ALA A 29 9.96 -5.50 -12.10
N GLY A 30 10.53 -6.69 -11.90
CA GLY A 30 10.21 -7.86 -12.71
C GLY A 30 8.76 -8.30 -12.52
N GLU A 31 8.24 -8.23 -11.29
CA GLU A 31 6.83 -8.51 -11.00
C GLU A 31 5.90 -7.45 -11.61
N VAL A 32 6.29 -6.16 -11.60
CA VAL A 32 5.54 -5.09 -12.29
C VAL A 32 5.42 -5.40 -13.78
N CYS A 33 6.54 -5.73 -14.44
CA CYS A 33 6.53 -6.08 -15.86
C CYS A 33 5.66 -7.32 -16.12
N LEU A 34 5.80 -8.36 -15.32
CA LEU A 34 5.01 -9.58 -15.44
C LEU A 34 3.51 -9.33 -15.28
N ALA A 35 3.12 -8.50 -14.32
CA ALA A 35 1.71 -8.13 -14.10
C ALA A 35 1.14 -7.41 -15.34
N ALA A 36 1.88 -6.44 -15.89
CA ALA A 36 1.48 -5.72 -17.10
C ALA A 36 1.40 -6.65 -18.33
N GLU A 37 2.38 -7.55 -18.53
CA GLU A 37 2.37 -8.56 -19.59
C GLU A 37 1.21 -9.56 -19.45
N CYS A 38 0.72 -9.79 -18.25
CA CYS A 38 -0.43 -10.63 -17.97
C CYS A 38 -1.78 -9.92 -18.12
N GLY A 39 -1.78 -8.62 -18.47
CA GLY A 39 -2.98 -7.85 -18.76
C GLY A 39 -3.58 -7.10 -17.58
N ILE A 40 -2.85 -6.94 -16.48
CA ILE A 40 -3.26 -6.06 -15.38
C ILE A 40 -3.01 -4.61 -15.81
N ALA A 41 -4.02 -3.75 -15.67
CA ALA A 41 -3.90 -2.34 -16.03
C ALA A 41 -2.92 -1.62 -15.08
N GLN A 42 -2.23 -0.60 -15.60
CA GLN A 42 -1.22 0.16 -14.86
C GLN A 42 -1.76 0.73 -13.54
N GLU A 43 -2.98 1.23 -13.57
CA GLU A 43 -3.70 1.80 -12.42
C GLU A 43 -4.02 0.77 -11.32
N ASP A 44 -3.91 -0.51 -11.63
CA ASP A 44 -4.14 -1.62 -10.70
C ASP A 44 -2.85 -2.31 -10.26
N ILE A 45 -1.68 -1.79 -10.65
CA ILE A 45 -0.38 -2.32 -10.25
C ILE A 45 0.27 -1.38 -9.23
N TYR A 46 0.66 -1.91 -8.08
CA TYR A 46 1.30 -1.17 -6.98
C TYR A 46 2.68 -1.74 -6.70
N PHE A 47 3.72 -0.91 -6.79
CA PHE A 47 5.09 -1.31 -6.48
C PHE A 47 5.47 -0.89 -5.07
N SER A 48 5.24 -1.77 -4.08
CA SER A 48 5.33 -1.51 -2.66
C SER A 48 6.62 -2.01 -1.97
N ALA A 49 7.60 -2.49 -2.73
CA ALA A 49 8.86 -2.98 -2.16
C ALA A 49 9.65 -1.88 -1.43
N ALA A 50 10.36 -2.26 -0.39
CA ALA A 50 11.37 -1.43 0.25
C ALA A 50 12.68 -1.46 -0.54
N GLY A 51 13.42 -0.34 -0.51
CA GLY A 51 14.78 -0.28 -1.05
C GLY A 51 14.86 -0.45 -2.58
N LYS A 52 13.91 0.12 -3.33
CA LYS A 52 13.95 0.11 -4.79
C LYS A 52 15.20 0.79 -5.30
N SER A 53 15.95 0.15 -6.19
CA SER A 53 17.08 0.78 -6.90
C SER A 53 16.58 1.75 -7.96
N ASP A 54 17.42 2.69 -8.40
CA ASP A 54 17.07 3.62 -9.47
C ASP A 54 16.75 2.89 -10.78
N ARG A 55 17.44 1.78 -11.06
CA ARG A 55 17.13 0.90 -12.18
C ARG A 55 15.73 0.29 -12.06
N ALA A 56 15.34 -0.14 -10.86
CA ALA A 56 14.01 -0.70 -10.62
C ALA A 56 12.91 0.36 -10.73
N LEU A 57 13.15 1.57 -10.21
CA LEU A 57 12.25 2.70 -10.35
C LEU A 57 12.07 3.09 -11.83
N ALA A 58 13.16 3.17 -12.59
CA ALA A 58 13.12 3.48 -14.01
C ALA A 58 12.34 2.44 -14.83
N ALA A 59 12.55 1.15 -14.56
CA ALA A 59 11.87 0.06 -15.25
C ALA A 59 10.36 -0.01 -14.95
N ALA A 60 9.94 0.42 -13.77
CA ALA A 60 8.55 0.41 -13.35
C ALA A 60 7.82 1.74 -13.54
N TRP A 61 8.52 2.78 -13.99
CA TRP A 61 8.06 4.17 -13.92
C TRP A 61 6.68 4.43 -14.51
N ASP A 62 6.43 3.90 -15.71
CA ASP A 62 5.20 4.13 -16.45
C ASP A 62 4.22 2.96 -16.37
N ASN A 63 4.50 1.95 -15.51
CA ASN A 63 3.75 0.71 -15.49
C ASN A 63 3.05 0.43 -14.15
N CYS A 64 3.13 1.34 -13.18
CA CYS A 64 2.52 1.12 -11.86
C CYS A 64 2.43 2.38 -11.02
N HIS A 65 1.69 2.30 -9.91
CA HIS A 65 1.80 3.23 -8.81
C HIS A 65 3.08 2.94 -8.01
N LEU A 66 4.01 3.91 -7.97
CA LEU A 66 5.21 3.82 -7.14
C LEU A 66 4.86 4.16 -5.69
N ILE A 67 5.15 3.25 -4.76
CA ILE A 67 4.97 3.49 -3.32
C ILE A 67 6.34 3.70 -2.68
N ALA A 68 6.62 4.92 -2.23
CA ALA A 68 7.88 5.25 -1.56
C ALA A 68 7.90 4.70 -0.14
N ASP A 69 8.96 3.95 0.20
CA ASP A 69 9.15 3.31 1.51
C ASP A 69 9.94 4.20 2.50
N SER A 70 10.53 5.29 2.02
CA SER A 70 11.34 6.20 2.84
C SER A 70 11.43 7.60 2.22
N ILE A 71 11.79 8.60 3.03
CA ILE A 71 12.06 9.97 2.56
C ILE A 71 13.19 9.99 1.52
N GLY A 72 14.21 9.13 1.70
CA GLY A 72 15.28 8.97 0.70
C GLY A 72 14.76 8.50 -0.65
N GLU A 73 13.77 7.60 -0.65
CA GLU A 73 13.15 7.11 -1.89
C GLU A 73 12.26 8.18 -2.53
N VAL A 74 11.52 8.97 -1.75
CA VAL A 74 10.78 10.16 -2.24
C VAL A 74 11.72 11.11 -2.97
N ARG A 75 12.87 11.43 -2.40
CA ARG A 75 13.87 12.32 -3.03
C ARG A 75 14.40 11.75 -4.35
N ARG A 76 14.67 10.44 -4.42
CA ARG A 76 15.15 9.79 -5.65
C ARG A 76 14.09 9.80 -6.75
N ILE A 77 12.84 9.48 -6.41
CA ILE A 77 11.72 9.54 -7.35
C ILE A 77 11.54 10.98 -7.86
N ALA A 78 11.58 11.98 -6.97
CA ALA A 78 11.46 13.38 -7.35
C ALA A 78 12.63 13.83 -8.26
N ALA A 79 13.86 13.41 -8.01
CA ALA A 79 15.01 13.70 -8.87
C ALA A 79 14.83 13.11 -10.28
N MET A 80 14.29 11.89 -10.37
CA MET A 80 13.97 11.26 -11.66
C MET A 80 12.83 11.99 -12.37
N ALA A 81 11.80 12.45 -11.65
CA ALA A 81 10.70 13.23 -12.19
C ALA A 81 11.21 14.58 -12.74
N ALA A 82 12.07 15.28 -11.97
CA ALA A 82 12.71 16.52 -12.42
C ALA A 82 13.52 16.34 -13.72
N ALA A 83 14.30 15.26 -13.82
CA ALA A 83 15.07 14.95 -15.02
C ALA A 83 14.18 14.65 -16.24
N ARG A 84 12.93 14.23 -16.02
CA ARG A 84 11.91 13.99 -17.05
C ARG A 84 11.03 15.22 -17.33
N GLY A 85 11.15 16.29 -16.53
CA GLY A 85 10.34 17.50 -16.66
C GLY A 85 8.88 17.31 -16.23
N GLU A 86 8.60 16.38 -15.33
CA GLU A 86 7.25 16.03 -14.86
C GLU A 86 7.14 16.04 -13.33
N THR A 87 5.91 16.02 -12.82
CA THR A 87 5.61 15.74 -11.40
C THR A 87 5.07 14.32 -11.28
N LYS A 88 5.70 13.48 -10.44
CA LYS A 88 5.28 12.09 -10.25
C LYS A 88 4.29 11.96 -9.10
N ALA A 89 3.13 11.36 -9.39
CA ALA A 89 2.21 10.88 -8.38
C ALA A 89 2.77 9.63 -7.69
N ILE A 90 2.80 9.62 -6.36
CA ILE A 90 3.36 8.53 -5.55
C ILE A 90 2.45 8.17 -4.38
N GLY A 91 2.48 6.89 -3.99
CA GLY A 91 2.01 6.47 -2.68
C GLY A 91 3.13 6.58 -1.64
N LEU A 92 2.76 6.70 -0.39
CA LEU A 92 3.69 6.62 0.74
C LEU A 92 3.42 5.35 1.55
N ARG A 93 4.45 4.60 1.87
CA ARG A 93 4.36 3.62 2.94
C ARG A 93 4.58 4.31 4.27
N VAL A 94 3.57 4.26 5.13
CA VAL A 94 3.60 4.90 6.45
C VAL A 94 3.69 3.83 7.53
N ASN A 95 4.64 4.02 8.47
CA ASN A 95 4.70 3.33 9.74
C ASN A 95 3.84 4.10 10.74
N PRO A 96 2.64 3.60 11.12
CA PRO A 96 1.71 4.35 11.94
C PRO A 96 2.07 4.33 13.42
N ALA A 97 1.58 5.33 14.16
CA ALA A 97 1.71 5.41 15.61
C ALA A 97 0.82 4.41 16.38
N PHE A 98 0.06 3.56 15.70
CA PHE A 98 -0.78 2.52 16.30
C PHE A 98 -0.32 1.12 15.93
N SER A 99 -0.60 0.14 16.79
CA SER A 99 -0.40 -1.29 16.51
C SER A 99 -1.68 -1.95 15.98
N MET A 100 -1.55 -3.15 15.38
CA MET A 100 -2.70 -3.91 14.88
C MET A 100 -3.70 -4.30 15.98
N ASP A 101 -3.20 -4.51 17.19
CA ASP A 101 -4.03 -4.90 18.36
C ASP A 101 -4.65 -3.69 19.08
N GLY A 102 -4.43 -2.47 18.60
CA GLY A 102 -5.02 -1.23 19.11
C GLY A 102 -4.17 -0.50 20.17
N GLY A 103 -2.94 -0.96 20.41
CA GLY A 103 -1.96 -0.25 21.23
C GLY A 103 -1.11 0.75 20.45
N THR A 104 -0.05 1.25 21.09
CA THR A 104 0.95 2.11 20.46
C THR A 104 1.74 1.36 19.41
N GLY A 105 2.01 2.01 18.28
CA GLY A 105 2.91 1.51 17.24
C GLY A 105 4.36 1.44 17.70
N GLY A 106 5.14 0.60 17.05
CA GLY A 106 6.56 0.45 17.30
C GLY A 106 7.41 1.02 16.17
N THR A 107 8.71 1.10 16.40
CA THR A 107 9.69 1.42 15.37
C THR A 107 9.70 0.33 14.30
N SER A 108 9.81 0.73 13.04
CA SER A 108 9.91 -0.18 11.90
C SER A 108 11.09 0.19 11.01
N LYS A 109 11.72 -0.81 10.42
CA LYS A 109 12.72 -0.60 9.35
C LYS A 109 12.08 -0.26 8.00
N PHE A 110 10.77 -0.27 7.92
CA PHE A 110 9.98 -0.03 6.71
C PHE A 110 9.01 1.12 6.92
N GLY A 111 8.84 1.89 5.87
CA GLY A 111 7.91 3.01 5.86
C GLY A 111 8.48 4.28 6.50
N ILE A 112 7.79 5.36 6.27
CA ILE A 112 8.05 6.68 6.87
C ILE A 112 7.24 6.73 8.17
N ASP A 113 7.87 7.08 9.28
CA ASP A 113 7.17 7.20 10.55
C ASP A 113 6.11 8.31 10.49
N GLU A 114 4.94 8.07 11.08
CA GLU A 114 3.84 9.05 11.09
C GLU A 114 4.31 10.40 11.67
N SER A 115 5.24 10.39 12.62
CA SER A 115 5.84 11.59 13.22
C SER A 115 6.67 12.43 12.25
N ASP A 116 7.16 11.86 11.14
CA ASP A 116 8.00 12.54 10.17
C ASP A 116 7.20 13.23 9.05
N LEU A 117 5.89 13.00 9.00
CA LEU A 117 5.02 13.58 7.97
C LEU A 117 5.05 15.11 7.91
N PRO A 118 5.11 15.87 9.04
CA PRO A 118 5.23 17.32 8.97
C PRO A 118 6.52 17.80 8.30
N ALA A 119 7.64 17.11 8.55
CA ALA A 119 8.91 17.40 7.89
C ALA A 119 8.87 17.00 6.39
N LEU A 120 8.21 15.91 6.06
CA LEU A 120 7.99 15.49 4.68
C LEU A 120 7.14 16.50 3.91
N LYS A 121 6.12 17.12 4.51
CA LYS A 121 5.33 18.19 3.89
C LYS A 121 6.21 19.33 3.38
N ILE A 122 7.11 19.82 4.24
CA ILE A 122 8.03 20.91 3.88
C ILE A 122 8.90 20.51 2.69
N LEU A 123 9.38 19.28 2.70
CA LEU A 123 10.20 18.73 1.62
C LEU A 123 9.42 18.65 0.29
N LEU A 124 8.19 18.15 0.32
CA LEU A 124 7.34 17.98 -0.87
C LEU A 124 7.02 19.31 -1.57
N GLN A 125 6.99 20.44 -0.84
CA GLN A 125 6.79 21.75 -1.43
C GLN A 125 7.91 22.16 -2.42
N THR A 126 9.07 21.54 -2.33
CA THR A 126 10.25 21.81 -3.16
C THR A 126 10.55 20.72 -4.20
N LEU A 127 9.76 19.64 -4.20
CA LEU A 127 10.02 18.46 -5.02
C LEU A 127 8.89 18.24 -6.05
N PRO A 128 9.19 17.79 -7.27
CA PRO A 128 8.19 17.41 -8.27
C PRO A 128 7.64 16.00 -7.98
N ALA A 129 7.04 15.83 -6.79
CA ALA A 129 6.36 14.63 -6.37
C ALA A 129 5.07 15.00 -5.63
N ALA A 130 3.97 14.36 -5.99
CA ALA A 130 2.65 14.56 -5.39
C ALA A 130 2.19 13.26 -4.72
N VAL A 131 1.76 13.35 -3.47
CA VAL A 131 1.25 12.17 -2.74
C VAL A 131 -0.21 11.96 -3.12
N CYS A 132 -0.55 10.75 -3.59
CA CYS A 132 -1.90 10.37 -3.98
C CYS A 132 -2.41 9.10 -3.29
N GLY A 133 -1.58 8.41 -2.50
CA GLY A 133 -2.01 7.18 -1.86
C GLY A 133 -1.17 6.76 -0.66
N LEU A 134 -1.69 5.79 0.07
CA LEU A 134 -1.05 5.23 1.25
C LEU A 134 -0.89 3.72 1.14
N HIS A 135 0.20 3.21 1.69
CA HIS A 135 0.40 1.80 1.98
C HIS A 135 0.73 1.65 3.48
N ILE A 136 0.01 0.76 4.16
CA ILE A 136 0.23 0.44 5.56
C ILE A 136 0.32 -1.08 5.69
N HIS A 137 1.39 -1.58 6.33
CA HIS A 137 1.52 -3.01 6.60
C HIS A 137 2.16 -3.23 7.96
N LEU A 138 1.39 -3.77 8.91
CA LEU A 138 1.86 -3.99 10.28
C LEU A 138 2.21 -5.45 10.57
N ARG A 139 1.30 -6.38 10.24
CA ARG A 139 1.46 -7.81 10.58
C ARG A 139 0.71 -8.68 9.59
N SER A 140 1.29 -9.85 9.28
CA SER A 140 0.67 -10.91 8.49
C SER A 140 -0.01 -11.95 9.38
N GLN A 141 -0.78 -12.87 8.78
CA GLN A 141 -1.35 -14.05 9.41
C GLN A 141 -2.33 -13.75 10.57
N ASN A 142 -3.23 -12.80 10.37
CA ASN A 142 -4.29 -12.52 11.31
C ASN A 142 -5.59 -13.25 10.93
N LEU A 143 -6.11 -14.07 11.83
CA LEU A 143 -7.34 -14.85 11.65
C LEU A 143 -8.54 -14.22 12.38
N SER A 144 -8.37 -13.07 13.06
CA SER A 144 -9.43 -12.37 13.77
C SER A 144 -10.05 -11.27 12.88
N ALA A 145 -11.32 -11.42 12.54
CA ALA A 145 -12.08 -10.44 11.78
C ALA A 145 -12.16 -9.09 12.52
N ASP A 146 -12.34 -9.11 13.84
CA ASP A 146 -12.44 -7.89 14.67
C ASP A 146 -11.12 -7.13 14.71
N THR A 147 -9.98 -7.84 14.80
CA THR A 147 -8.65 -7.22 14.78
C THR A 147 -8.38 -6.59 13.41
N LEU A 148 -8.71 -7.28 12.33
CA LEU A 148 -8.57 -6.74 10.97
C LEU A 148 -9.50 -5.54 10.74
N ALA A 149 -10.74 -5.61 11.19
CA ALA A 149 -11.69 -4.50 11.07
C ALA A 149 -11.20 -3.25 11.83
N ARG A 150 -10.69 -3.42 13.04
CA ARG A 150 -10.10 -2.34 13.84
C ARG A 150 -8.86 -1.75 13.13
N TYR A 151 -8.02 -2.61 12.60
CA TYR A 151 -6.87 -2.19 11.80
C TYR A 151 -7.30 -1.35 10.60
N TYR A 152 -8.28 -1.78 9.82
CA TYR A 152 -8.77 -1.01 8.66
C TYR A 152 -9.37 0.33 9.08
N LYS A 153 -10.15 0.37 10.17
CA LYS A 153 -10.66 1.62 10.74
C LYS A 153 -9.53 2.60 11.09
N ASN A 154 -8.48 2.10 11.72
CA ASN A 154 -7.32 2.93 12.07
C ASN A 154 -6.54 3.39 10.84
N CYS A 155 -6.46 2.57 9.77
CA CYS A 155 -5.87 2.97 8.50
C CYS A 155 -6.66 4.09 7.81
N PHE A 156 -7.99 4.03 7.83
CA PHE A 156 -8.83 5.14 7.32
C PHE A 156 -8.62 6.43 8.12
N ALA A 157 -8.59 6.33 9.45
CA ALA A 157 -8.31 7.48 10.30
C ALA A 157 -6.91 8.06 10.04
N LEU A 158 -5.90 7.20 9.79
CA LEU A 158 -4.58 7.64 9.39
C LEU A 158 -4.60 8.35 8.03
N ALA A 159 -5.33 7.84 7.05
CA ALA A 159 -5.44 8.47 5.74
C ALA A 159 -6.01 9.88 5.83
N LEU A 160 -7.01 10.12 6.67
CA LEU A 160 -7.54 11.46 6.93
C LEU A 160 -6.48 12.38 7.55
N ARG A 161 -5.73 11.89 8.55
CA ARG A 161 -4.63 12.67 9.15
C ARG A 161 -3.52 12.99 8.14
N VAL A 162 -3.12 12.03 7.31
CA VAL A 162 -2.11 12.24 6.26
C VAL A 162 -2.58 13.26 5.25
N ARG A 163 -3.84 13.16 4.80
CA ARG A 163 -4.47 14.16 3.93
C ARG A 163 -4.34 15.57 4.51
N ASP A 164 -4.71 15.72 5.78
CA ASP A 164 -4.73 17.03 6.45
C ASP A 164 -3.30 17.56 6.72
N ILE A 165 -2.37 16.68 7.11
CA ILE A 165 -0.96 17.04 7.34
C ILE A 165 -0.28 17.44 6.02
N LEU A 166 -0.40 16.62 4.98
CA LEU A 166 0.31 16.83 3.72
C LEU A 166 -0.44 17.77 2.76
N ASP A 167 -1.69 18.12 3.04
CA ASP A 167 -2.56 18.91 2.17
C ASP A 167 -2.66 18.32 0.76
N CYS A 168 -3.04 17.04 0.69
CA CYS A 168 -3.08 16.25 -0.54
C CYS A 168 -4.38 15.45 -0.66
N ALA A 169 -4.74 15.03 -1.86
CA ALA A 169 -5.83 14.09 -2.07
C ALA A 169 -5.32 12.64 -1.94
N ILE A 170 -5.98 11.85 -1.09
CA ILE A 170 -5.70 10.42 -0.98
C ILE A 170 -6.73 9.66 -1.83
N GLU A 171 -6.28 9.10 -2.92
CA GLU A 171 -7.10 8.40 -3.91
C GLU A 171 -7.25 6.91 -3.58
N TYR A 172 -6.24 6.32 -2.93
CA TYR A 172 -6.26 4.91 -2.54
C TYR A 172 -5.54 4.63 -1.23
N ILE A 173 -5.94 3.52 -0.58
CA ILE A 173 -5.27 2.96 0.60
C ILE A 173 -4.97 1.49 0.33
N ASN A 174 -3.68 1.13 0.31
CA ASN A 174 -3.21 -0.25 0.30
C ASN A 174 -2.97 -0.70 1.75
N PHE A 175 -3.81 -1.59 2.26
CA PHE A 175 -3.72 -2.11 3.63
C PHE A 175 -2.58 -3.14 3.83
N GLY A 176 -1.79 -3.43 2.81
CA GLY A 176 -0.65 -4.33 2.89
C GLY A 176 -0.98 -5.81 3.13
N GLY A 177 -2.25 -6.17 3.18
CA GLY A 177 -2.71 -7.51 3.49
C GLY A 177 -2.87 -7.76 5.00
N GLY A 178 -2.36 -8.90 5.48
CA GLY A 178 -2.50 -9.29 6.89
C GLY A 178 -3.54 -10.37 7.13
N VAL A 179 -4.39 -10.65 6.16
CA VAL A 179 -5.36 -11.76 6.21
C VAL A 179 -4.60 -13.09 6.32
N GLY A 180 -4.93 -13.88 7.33
CA GLY A 180 -4.30 -15.16 7.60
C GLY A 180 -4.97 -16.33 6.89
N ILE A 181 -4.21 -17.39 6.73
CA ILE A 181 -4.71 -18.72 6.33
C ILE A 181 -4.51 -19.71 7.48
N VAL A 182 -5.35 -20.71 7.55
CA VAL A 182 -5.26 -21.76 8.56
C VAL A 182 -4.17 -22.75 8.14
N TYR A 183 -3.13 -22.85 8.95
CA TYR A 183 -2.07 -23.88 8.76
C TYR A 183 -2.40 -25.17 9.51
N ASP A 184 -3.05 -25.07 10.68
CA ASP A 184 -3.46 -26.21 11.48
C ASP A 184 -4.95 -26.09 11.85
N PRO A 185 -5.83 -26.80 11.11
CA PRO A 185 -7.27 -26.76 11.38
C PRO A 185 -7.68 -27.26 12.78
N ALA A 186 -6.82 -28.05 13.45
CA ALA A 186 -7.10 -28.54 14.78
C ALA A 186 -6.93 -27.46 15.87
N CYS A 187 -6.09 -26.45 15.60
CA CYS A 187 -5.71 -25.43 16.58
C CYS A 187 -6.15 -24.02 16.20
N GLN A 188 -6.51 -23.80 14.93
CA GLN A 188 -6.78 -22.45 14.39
C GLN A 188 -8.17 -22.36 13.77
N PRO A 189 -9.04 -21.46 14.24
CA PRO A 189 -10.31 -21.18 13.56
C PRO A 189 -10.06 -20.48 12.22
N SER A 190 -10.89 -20.77 11.22
CA SER A 190 -10.85 -20.04 9.96
C SER A 190 -11.34 -18.61 10.13
N LEU A 191 -10.75 -17.67 9.39
CA LEU A 191 -11.23 -16.30 9.35
C LEU A 191 -12.65 -16.24 8.77
N ASN A 192 -13.56 -15.61 9.49
CA ASN A 192 -14.91 -15.35 8.99
C ASN A 192 -14.90 -14.13 8.03
N MET A 193 -14.85 -14.41 6.74
CA MET A 193 -14.84 -13.37 5.70
C MET A 193 -16.12 -12.55 5.63
N SER A 194 -17.27 -13.15 5.98
CA SER A 194 -18.56 -12.43 6.02
C SER A 194 -18.57 -11.38 7.13
N THR A 195 -18.09 -11.74 8.32
CA THR A 195 -17.92 -10.81 9.45
C THR A 195 -16.94 -9.70 9.08
N LEU A 196 -15.78 -10.03 8.50
CA LEU A 196 -14.80 -9.03 8.06
C LEU A 196 -15.41 -8.06 7.06
N LYS A 197 -16.15 -8.55 6.05
CA LYS A 197 -16.85 -7.72 5.08
C LYS A 197 -17.82 -6.74 5.74
N GLN A 198 -18.68 -7.22 6.63
CA GLN A 198 -19.67 -6.38 7.34
C GLN A 198 -18.97 -5.27 8.16
N CYS A 199 -17.94 -5.63 8.93
CA CYS A 199 -17.20 -4.67 9.74
C CYS A 199 -16.48 -3.62 8.86
N THR A 200 -15.92 -4.03 7.72
CA THR A 200 -15.23 -3.11 6.79
C THR A 200 -16.21 -2.16 6.11
N GLN A 201 -17.38 -2.66 5.69
CA GLN A 201 -18.44 -1.83 5.11
C GLN A 201 -18.93 -0.77 6.10
N ALA A 202 -19.11 -1.12 7.37
CA ALA A 202 -19.47 -0.17 8.41
C ALA A 202 -18.40 0.93 8.55
N CYS A 203 -17.10 0.60 8.48
CA CYS A 203 -16.03 1.60 8.53
C CYS A 203 -16.09 2.60 7.37
N LEU A 204 -16.37 2.13 6.14
CA LEU A 204 -16.46 2.98 4.96
C LEU A 204 -17.59 4.00 5.06
N LEU A 205 -18.74 3.61 5.62
CA LEU A 205 -19.89 4.51 5.80
C LEU A 205 -19.60 5.66 6.79
N TYR A 206 -18.73 5.44 7.79
CA TYR A 206 -18.33 6.47 8.75
C TYR A 206 -17.26 7.43 8.22
N THR A 207 -16.59 7.11 7.13
CA THR A 207 -15.50 7.92 6.55
C THR A 207 -15.90 8.65 5.28
N SER A 208 -17.08 8.38 4.75
CA SER A 208 -17.63 9.15 3.62
C SER A 208 -18.13 10.51 4.13
N PRO A 209 -17.66 11.64 3.58
CA PRO A 209 -18.25 12.93 3.89
C PRO A 209 -19.72 12.92 3.43
N SER A 210 -20.61 13.29 4.34
CA SER A 210 -22.03 13.55 4.06
C SER A 210 -22.21 14.80 3.21
#